data_11f21b00d7855eaddaf79c0f5d29bf2a
#
_entry.id   11f21b00d7855eaddaf79c0f5d29bf2a
#
_cell.length_a   1.000
_cell.length_b   1.000
_cell.length_c   1.000
_cell.angle_alpha   90.00
_cell.angle_beta   90.00
_cell.angle_gamma   90.00
#
_symmetry.space_group_name_H-M   'P 1'
#
loop_
_entity.id
_entity.type
_entity.pdbx_description
1 polymer ?
#
loop_
_entity_poly.entity_id
_entity_poly.type
_entity_poly.pdbx_seq_one_letter_code
_entity_poly.pdbx_strand_id
1 'polypeptide(L)'
;MLTRTLRVILVTACLLSLTVASFANSAALQSPEFSLRALDGPPVSSESLRGEVVVLAFGASWLPLTRNQMETLKKLADQYAGRGVAVYWVSTESDSPKSKNFADDNQLRDLGRRYKITVLRDPDGAVSKRLGVDQLPSTVMINKQGQVAAVVGGLDPNADVAKQLAERLDKIL
;
A
#
# COMPACT_ATOMS: atom_id res chain seq x y z
N MET A 1 -15.33 62.45 34.31
CA MET A 1 -16.15 61.56 33.42
C MET A 1 -15.35 60.80 32.38
N LEU A 2 -14.02 60.92 32.36
CA LEU A 2 -13.17 60.34 31.30
C LEU A 2 -12.60 58.93 31.63
N THR A 3 -12.80 58.43 32.84
CA THR A 3 -12.17 57.17 33.32
C THR A 3 -13.05 55.90 33.15
N ARG A 4 -14.34 56.08 32.87
CA ARG A 4 -15.26 54.97 32.68
C ARG A 4 -15.31 54.45 31.23
N THR A 5 -15.13 55.33 30.25
CA THR A 5 -15.13 54.99 28.82
C THR A 5 -13.85 54.25 28.39
N LEU A 6 -12.71 54.52 29.04
CA LEU A 6 -11.43 53.84 28.70
C LEU A 6 -11.38 52.40 29.17
N ARG A 7 -12.09 52.05 30.26
CA ARG A 7 -12.15 50.64 30.74
C ARG A 7 -13.06 49.75 29.92
N VAL A 8 -14.06 50.26 29.27
CA VAL A 8 -14.96 49.49 28.41
C VAL A 8 -14.29 49.15 27.07
N ILE A 9 -13.43 50.02 26.53
CA ILE A 9 -12.69 49.77 25.29
C ILE A 9 -11.60 48.72 25.49
N LEU A 10 -11.00 48.64 26.69
CA LEU A 10 -9.96 47.64 26.95
C LEU A 10 -10.49 46.20 27.16
N VAL A 11 -11.75 46.07 27.60
CA VAL A 11 -12.40 44.77 27.80
C VAL A 11 -12.95 44.19 26.49
N THR A 12 -13.38 45.04 25.57
CA THR A 12 -13.86 44.59 24.24
C THR A 12 -12.73 44.23 23.29
N ALA A 13 -11.50 44.74 23.47
CA ALA A 13 -10.35 44.36 22.67
C ALA A 13 -9.77 42.98 23.05
N CYS A 14 -10.03 42.47 24.28
CA CYS A 14 -9.50 41.22 24.76
C CYS A 14 -10.37 39.99 24.39
N LEU A 15 -11.58 40.20 23.90
CA LEU A 15 -12.52 39.12 23.52
C LEU A 15 -12.50 38.78 22.03
N LEU A 16 -11.70 39.46 21.21
CA LEU A 16 -11.62 39.23 19.77
C LEU A 16 -10.38 38.45 19.32
N SER A 17 -9.57 37.96 20.25
CA SER A 17 -8.29 37.32 19.92
C SER A 17 -8.21 35.81 20.26
N LEU A 18 -9.32 35.11 20.40
CA LEU A 18 -9.33 33.65 20.71
C LEU A 18 -10.10 32.81 19.68
N THR A 19 -9.97 33.13 18.41
CA THR A 19 -10.29 32.14 17.35
C THR A 19 -9.12 31.99 16.41
N VAL A 20 -7.96 31.66 16.96
CA VAL A 20 -6.98 30.88 16.18
C VAL A 20 -7.54 29.47 16.16
N ALA A 21 -8.40 29.22 15.16
CA ALA A 21 -8.70 27.86 14.78
C ALA A 21 -7.34 27.19 14.53
N SER A 22 -6.92 26.33 15.48
CA SER A 22 -5.90 25.34 15.23
C SER A 22 -6.44 24.49 14.08
N PHE A 23 -6.10 24.87 12.85
CA PHE A 23 -6.01 23.89 11.78
C PHE A 23 -4.90 22.96 12.22
N ALA A 24 -5.25 22.00 13.10
CA ALA A 24 -4.48 20.80 13.26
C ALA A 24 -4.31 20.30 11.84
N ASN A 25 -3.10 20.49 11.31
CA ASN A 25 -2.65 19.86 10.10
C ASN A 25 -2.71 18.35 10.38
N SER A 26 -3.91 17.79 10.27
CA SER A 26 -4.06 16.40 9.98
C SER A 26 -3.38 16.25 8.62
N ALA A 27 -2.09 16.02 8.62
CA ALA A 27 -1.49 15.18 7.62
C ALA A 27 -2.23 13.84 7.80
N ALA A 28 -3.49 13.83 7.39
CA ALA A 28 -4.23 12.61 7.11
C ALA A 28 -3.26 11.85 6.24
N LEU A 29 -2.82 10.69 6.73
CA LEU A 29 -1.99 9.77 5.97
C LEU A 29 -2.70 9.62 4.64
N GLN A 30 -2.24 10.39 3.63
CA GLN A 30 -2.92 10.44 2.35
C GLN A 30 -2.86 9.04 1.83
N SER A 31 -4.03 8.46 1.61
CA SER A 31 -4.12 7.16 0.96
C SER A 31 -3.45 7.32 -0.42
N PRO A 32 -2.32 6.67 -0.68
CA PRO A 32 -1.62 6.87 -1.93
C PRO A 32 -2.50 6.38 -3.08
N GLU A 33 -2.78 7.28 -4.02
CA GLU A 33 -3.51 6.92 -5.22
C GLU A 33 -2.59 6.12 -6.16
N PHE A 34 -3.07 4.99 -6.64
CA PHE A 34 -2.38 4.17 -7.62
C PHE A 34 -3.37 3.45 -8.54
N SER A 35 -2.88 3.08 -9.71
CA SER A 35 -3.56 2.17 -10.64
C SER A 35 -2.51 1.26 -11.26
N LEU A 36 -2.72 -0.05 -11.16
CA LEU A 36 -1.83 -1.08 -11.68
C LEU A 36 -2.56 -1.90 -12.74
N ARG A 37 -1.91 -2.15 -13.86
CA ARG A 37 -2.42 -3.03 -14.91
C ARG A 37 -2.40 -4.47 -14.42
N ALA A 38 -3.56 -5.14 -14.40
CA ALA A 38 -3.61 -6.57 -14.17
C ALA A 38 -3.30 -7.33 -15.47
N LEU A 39 -2.64 -8.48 -15.36
CA LEU A 39 -2.40 -9.35 -16.51
C LEU A 39 -3.66 -10.10 -16.95
N ASP A 40 -4.54 -10.37 -16.01
CA ASP A 40 -5.84 -10.97 -16.24
C ASP A 40 -6.89 -10.11 -15.51
N GLY A 41 -7.91 -9.61 -16.25
CA GLY A 41 -8.98 -8.79 -15.71
C GLY A 41 -8.76 -7.27 -15.82
N PRO A 42 -9.60 -6.47 -15.14
CA PRO A 42 -9.52 -5.02 -15.15
C PRO A 42 -8.30 -4.50 -14.34
N PRO A 43 -7.87 -3.25 -14.58
CA PRO A 43 -6.86 -2.61 -13.74
C PRO A 43 -7.30 -2.57 -12.29
N VAL A 44 -6.32 -2.69 -11.38
CA VAL A 44 -6.52 -2.61 -9.94
C VAL A 44 -6.07 -1.24 -9.46
N SER A 45 -6.98 -0.49 -8.84
CA SER A 45 -6.70 0.85 -8.34
C SER A 45 -6.95 0.97 -6.83
N SER A 46 -6.33 1.97 -6.20
CA SER A 46 -6.61 2.30 -4.80
C SER A 46 -8.08 2.60 -4.53
N GLU A 47 -8.80 3.13 -5.52
CA GLU A 47 -10.24 3.40 -5.43
C GLU A 47 -11.06 2.10 -5.46
N SER A 48 -10.76 1.17 -6.39
CA SER A 48 -11.46 -0.11 -6.52
C SER A 48 -11.27 -1.03 -5.32
N LEU A 49 -10.25 -0.79 -4.51
CA LEU A 49 -9.90 -1.60 -3.34
C LEU A 49 -10.36 -0.99 -2.00
N ARG A 50 -11.11 0.12 -2.02
CA ARG A 50 -11.61 0.72 -0.77
C ARG A 50 -12.55 -0.22 -0.03
N GLY A 51 -12.39 -0.30 1.28
CA GLY A 51 -13.15 -1.20 2.14
C GLY A 51 -12.54 -2.59 2.29
N GLU A 52 -11.51 -2.91 1.50
CA GLU A 52 -10.74 -4.15 1.63
C GLU A 52 -9.38 -3.89 2.29
N VAL A 53 -8.86 -4.89 2.97
CA VAL A 53 -7.43 -4.94 3.33
C VAL A 53 -6.68 -5.49 2.14
N VAL A 54 -5.59 -4.82 1.74
CA VAL A 54 -4.87 -5.17 0.52
C VAL A 54 -3.43 -5.56 0.83
N VAL A 55 -2.98 -6.64 0.22
CA VAL A 55 -1.59 -7.09 0.23
C VAL A 55 -1.04 -6.96 -1.18
N LEU A 56 -0.07 -6.05 -1.37
CA LEU A 56 0.68 -5.89 -2.60
C LEU A 56 2.12 -6.36 -2.36
N ALA A 57 2.50 -7.49 -2.94
CA ALA A 57 3.85 -8.00 -2.85
C ALA A 57 4.64 -7.67 -4.12
N PHE A 58 5.62 -6.81 -4.00
CA PHE A 58 6.48 -6.35 -5.09
C PHE A 58 7.68 -7.28 -5.25
N GLY A 59 7.96 -7.64 -6.50
CA GLY A 59 9.06 -8.54 -6.82
C GLY A 59 9.41 -8.55 -8.31
N ALA A 60 10.34 -9.42 -8.66
CA ALA A 60 10.72 -9.73 -10.03
C ALA A 60 10.84 -11.25 -10.20
N SER A 61 10.41 -11.79 -11.33
CA SER A 61 10.30 -13.24 -11.55
C SER A 61 11.65 -13.98 -11.46
N TRP A 62 12.74 -13.28 -11.74
CA TRP A 62 14.11 -13.80 -11.70
C TRP A 62 14.76 -13.76 -10.32
N LEU A 63 14.14 -13.13 -9.31
CA LEU A 63 14.72 -13.11 -7.96
C LEU A 63 14.68 -14.50 -7.31
N PRO A 64 15.74 -14.92 -6.64
CA PRO A 64 15.79 -16.26 -5.99
C PRO A 64 14.65 -16.50 -4.99
N LEU A 65 14.18 -15.44 -4.32
CA LEU A 65 13.15 -15.52 -3.29
C LEU A 65 11.71 -15.42 -3.84
N THR A 66 11.53 -15.24 -5.16
CA THR A 66 10.19 -15.08 -5.76
C THR A 66 9.31 -16.30 -5.50
N ARG A 67 9.87 -17.51 -5.58
CA ARG A 67 9.12 -18.71 -5.27
C ARG A 67 8.56 -18.68 -3.83
N ASN A 68 9.41 -18.37 -2.86
CA ASN A 68 9.01 -18.29 -1.44
C ASN A 68 7.96 -17.18 -1.23
N GLN A 69 8.11 -16.04 -1.91
CA GLN A 69 7.13 -14.96 -1.88
C GLN A 69 5.78 -15.42 -2.41
N MET A 70 5.73 -16.07 -3.57
CA MET A 70 4.49 -16.58 -4.17
C MET A 70 3.82 -17.66 -3.31
N GLU A 71 4.58 -18.55 -2.70
CA GLU A 71 4.06 -19.57 -1.75
C GLU A 71 3.47 -18.90 -0.50
N THR A 72 4.12 -17.85 0.01
CA THR A 72 3.61 -17.04 1.12
C THR A 72 2.30 -16.36 0.77
N LEU A 73 2.22 -15.70 -0.39
CA LEU A 73 1.00 -15.04 -0.86
C LEU A 73 -0.16 -16.02 -1.04
N LYS A 74 0.14 -17.21 -1.60
CA LYS A 74 -0.88 -18.25 -1.73
C LYS A 74 -1.44 -18.67 -0.38
N LYS A 75 -0.58 -18.90 0.63
CA LYS A 75 -1.02 -19.22 2.00
C LYS A 75 -1.91 -18.12 2.57
N LEU A 76 -1.53 -16.85 2.41
CA LEU A 76 -2.34 -15.72 2.88
C LEU A 76 -3.67 -15.63 2.13
N ALA A 77 -3.67 -15.75 0.81
CA ALA A 77 -4.90 -15.73 0.01
C ALA A 77 -5.87 -16.85 0.44
N ASP A 78 -5.37 -18.05 0.66
CA ASP A 78 -6.18 -19.20 1.12
C ASP A 78 -6.71 -18.95 2.56
N GLN A 79 -5.86 -18.46 3.48
CA GLN A 79 -6.22 -18.22 4.89
C GLN A 79 -7.26 -17.11 5.07
N TYR A 80 -7.19 -16.07 4.23
CA TYR A 80 -8.06 -14.89 4.32
C TYR A 80 -9.16 -14.87 3.27
N ALA A 81 -9.38 -15.97 2.55
CA ALA A 81 -10.47 -16.09 1.59
C ALA A 81 -11.82 -15.75 2.22
N GLY A 82 -12.58 -14.83 1.59
CA GLY A 82 -13.88 -14.38 2.09
C GLY A 82 -13.84 -13.45 3.31
N ARG A 83 -12.65 -13.02 3.77
CA ARG A 83 -12.49 -12.13 4.93
C ARG A 83 -12.23 -10.66 4.55
N GLY A 84 -12.42 -10.29 3.28
CA GLY A 84 -12.19 -8.91 2.81
C GLY A 84 -10.71 -8.55 2.70
N VAL A 85 -9.86 -9.53 2.34
CA VAL A 85 -8.44 -9.34 2.05
C VAL A 85 -8.19 -9.67 0.58
N ALA A 86 -7.66 -8.68 -0.16
CA ALA A 86 -7.21 -8.83 -1.53
C ALA A 86 -5.69 -9.03 -1.57
N VAL A 87 -5.22 -10.07 -2.24
CA VAL A 87 -3.78 -10.41 -2.32
C VAL A 87 -3.32 -10.41 -3.77
N TYR A 88 -2.27 -9.63 -4.04
CA TYR A 88 -1.69 -9.47 -5.37
C TYR A 88 -0.18 -9.59 -5.34
N TRP A 89 0.39 -10.08 -6.43
CA TRP A 89 1.81 -9.97 -6.71
C TRP A 89 2.04 -8.92 -7.79
N VAL A 90 3.00 -8.01 -7.60
CA VAL A 90 3.30 -6.89 -8.50
C VAL A 90 4.69 -7.09 -9.07
N SER A 91 4.77 -7.35 -10.39
CA SER A 91 6.04 -7.38 -11.11
C SER A 91 6.53 -5.96 -11.37
N THR A 92 7.76 -5.67 -10.93
CA THR A 92 8.47 -4.42 -11.22
C THR A 92 9.38 -4.53 -12.43
N GLU A 93 9.27 -5.63 -13.17
CA GLU A 93 10.06 -5.87 -14.39
C GLU A 93 9.53 -5.02 -15.54
N SER A 94 10.44 -4.60 -16.41
CA SER A 94 10.10 -3.79 -17.58
C SER A 94 9.22 -4.58 -18.57
N ASP A 95 8.32 -3.90 -19.26
CA ASP A 95 7.56 -4.41 -20.39
C ASP A 95 8.26 -4.14 -21.74
N SER A 96 9.40 -3.46 -21.73
CA SER A 96 10.22 -3.21 -22.93
C SER A 96 11.16 -4.38 -23.21
N PRO A 97 11.07 -5.06 -24.38
CA PRO A 97 11.96 -6.16 -24.74
C PRO A 97 13.45 -5.77 -24.81
N LYS A 98 13.76 -4.48 -24.90
CA LYS A 98 15.13 -3.96 -24.92
C LYS A 98 15.73 -3.80 -23.51
N SER A 99 14.93 -3.90 -22.49
CA SER A 99 15.38 -3.78 -21.09
C SER A 99 16.06 -5.06 -20.63
N LYS A 100 17.15 -4.92 -19.87
CA LYS A 100 17.77 -6.06 -19.18
C LYS A 100 16.88 -6.67 -18.09
N ASN A 101 15.92 -5.88 -17.60
CA ASN A 101 14.93 -6.30 -16.60
C ASN A 101 13.57 -6.57 -17.27
N PHE A 102 13.57 -7.08 -18.49
CA PHE A 102 12.33 -7.41 -19.22
C PHE A 102 11.72 -8.70 -18.71
N ALA A 103 10.40 -8.72 -18.56
CA ALA A 103 9.62 -9.95 -18.40
C ALA A 103 8.40 -9.93 -19.33
N ASP A 104 8.20 -11.04 -20.03
CA ASP A 104 7.05 -11.26 -20.90
C ASP A 104 5.78 -11.49 -20.08
N ASP A 105 4.67 -10.88 -20.51
CA ASP A 105 3.39 -10.99 -19.83
C ASP A 105 2.88 -12.44 -19.73
N ASN A 106 3.16 -13.31 -20.70
CA ASN A 106 2.73 -14.71 -20.65
C ASN A 106 3.49 -15.48 -19.59
N GLN A 107 4.81 -15.25 -19.50
CA GLN A 107 5.63 -15.85 -18.42
C GLN A 107 5.11 -15.45 -17.05
N LEU A 108 4.76 -14.19 -16.86
CA LEU A 108 4.23 -13.69 -15.60
C LEU A 108 2.80 -14.20 -15.31
N ARG A 109 1.95 -14.34 -16.34
CA ARG A 109 0.65 -15.01 -16.19
C ARG A 109 0.81 -16.46 -15.74
N ASP A 110 1.72 -17.21 -16.34
CA ASP A 110 1.97 -18.60 -15.99
C ASP A 110 2.49 -18.72 -14.54
N LEU A 111 3.32 -17.77 -14.10
CA LEU A 111 3.72 -17.66 -12.71
C LEU A 111 2.50 -17.44 -11.80
N GLY A 112 1.66 -16.47 -12.10
CA GLY A 112 0.44 -16.18 -11.33
C GLY A 112 -0.53 -17.37 -11.26
N ARG A 113 -0.78 -18.03 -12.39
CA ARG A 113 -1.65 -19.20 -12.48
C ARG A 113 -1.17 -20.37 -11.63
N ARG A 114 0.16 -20.63 -11.62
CA ARG A 114 0.78 -21.68 -10.80
C ARG A 114 0.46 -21.54 -9.32
N TYR A 115 0.43 -20.31 -8.82
CA TYR A 115 0.17 -20.01 -7.41
C TYR A 115 -1.26 -19.53 -7.13
N LYS A 116 -2.09 -19.37 -8.17
CA LYS A 116 -3.45 -18.80 -8.10
C LYS A 116 -3.45 -17.38 -7.50
N ILE A 117 -2.48 -16.58 -7.90
CA ILE A 117 -2.31 -15.18 -7.48
C ILE A 117 -2.44 -14.29 -8.71
N THR A 118 -3.26 -13.24 -8.62
CA THR A 118 -3.35 -12.22 -9.65
C THR A 118 -2.07 -11.41 -9.73
N VAL A 119 -1.54 -11.30 -10.95
CA VAL A 119 -0.31 -10.56 -11.22
C VAL A 119 -0.64 -9.18 -11.77
N LEU A 120 -0.07 -8.17 -11.14
CA LEU A 120 -0.12 -6.77 -11.55
C LEU A 120 1.24 -6.33 -12.10
N ARG A 121 1.25 -5.23 -12.85
CA ARG A 121 2.46 -4.67 -13.49
C ARG A 121 2.76 -3.26 -12.98
N ASP A 122 4.01 -3.02 -12.59
CA ASP A 122 4.58 -1.71 -12.23
C ASP A 122 5.94 -1.53 -12.95
N PRO A 123 5.95 -1.49 -14.31
CA PRO A 123 7.17 -1.62 -15.11
C PRO A 123 8.15 -0.45 -14.98
N ASP A 124 7.68 0.70 -14.54
CA ASP A 124 8.48 1.90 -14.29
C ASP A 124 8.78 2.13 -12.80
N GLY A 125 8.25 1.28 -11.93
CA GLY A 125 8.43 1.37 -10.49
C GLY A 125 7.76 2.59 -9.85
N ALA A 126 6.81 3.24 -10.55
CA ALA A 126 6.18 4.46 -10.05
C ALA A 126 5.28 4.19 -8.84
N VAL A 127 4.55 3.08 -8.86
CA VAL A 127 3.66 2.70 -7.75
C VAL A 127 4.45 2.17 -6.58
N SER A 128 5.43 1.28 -6.80
CA SER A 128 6.30 0.78 -5.74
C SER A 128 7.00 1.91 -4.98
N LYS A 129 7.56 2.88 -5.71
CA LYS A 129 8.19 4.06 -5.10
C LYS A 129 7.20 4.90 -4.30
N ARG A 130 5.99 5.14 -4.83
CA ARG A 130 4.94 5.91 -4.15
C ARG A 130 4.49 5.24 -2.87
N LEU A 131 4.48 3.90 -2.83
CA LEU A 131 4.09 3.11 -1.65
C LEU A 131 5.26 2.89 -0.67
N GLY A 132 6.44 3.48 -0.90
CA GLY A 132 7.59 3.39 0.00
C GLY A 132 8.36 2.07 -0.12
N VAL A 133 8.29 1.41 -1.26
CA VAL A 133 9.11 0.21 -1.56
C VAL A 133 10.48 0.66 -2.02
N ASP A 134 11.51 0.38 -1.23
CA ASP A 134 12.91 0.75 -1.47
C ASP A 134 13.81 -0.44 -1.83
N GLN A 135 13.31 -1.66 -1.65
CA GLN A 135 14.03 -2.90 -1.97
C GLN A 135 13.07 -3.99 -2.44
N LEU A 136 13.59 -5.01 -3.12
CA LEU A 136 12.85 -6.20 -3.55
C LEU A 136 13.46 -7.47 -2.97
N PRO A 137 12.63 -8.44 -2.59
CA PRO A 137 11.17 -8.39 -2.54
C PRO A 137 10.65 -7.56 -1.36
N SER A 138 9.47 -6.97 -1.51
CA SER A 138 8.79 -6.24 -0.43
C SER A 138 7.29 -6.52 -0.44
N THR A 139 6.64 -6.38 0.71
CA THR A 139 5.19 -6.51 0.85
C THR A 139 4.61 -5.25 1.50
N VAL A 140 3.66 -4.63 0.83
CA VAL A 140 2.90 -3.47 1.33
C VAL A 140 1.53 -3.95 1.76
N MET A 141 1.10 -3.54 2.95
CA MET A 141 -0.24 -3.77 3.47
C MET A 141 -0.99 -2.45 3.53
N ILE A 142 -2.20 -2.45 3.03
CA ILE A 142 -3.09 -1.28 2.99
C ILE A 142 -4.35 -1.63 3.76
N ASN A 143 -4.78 -0.76 4.67
CA ASN A 143 -5.99 -0.94 5.47
C ASN A 143 -7.27 -0.60 4.67
N LYS A 144 -8.44 -0.85 5.26
CA LYS A 144 -9.76 -0.59 4.66
C LYS A 144 -9.99 0.89 4.28
N GLN A 145 -9.27 1.80 4.93
CA GLN A 145 -9.30 3.24 4.63
C GLN A 145 -8.39 3.61 3.45
N GLY A 146 -7.66 2.65 2.88
CA GLY A 146 -6.72 2.86 1.78
C GLY A 146 -5.36 3.41 2.22
N GLN A 147 -5.04 3.40 3.52
CA GLN A 147 -3.79 3.89 4.06
C GLN A 147 -2.76 2.76 4.12
N VAL A 148 -1.50 3.07 3.84
CA VAL A 148 -0.40 2.13 4.03
C VAL A 148 -0.22 1.84 5.52
N ALA A 149 -0.55 0.62 5.93
CA ALA A 149 -0.43 0.17 7.31
C ALA A 149 0.96 -0.40 7.63
N ALA A 150 1.61 -1.03 6.65
CA ALA A 150 2.95 -1.57 6.80
C ALA A 150 3.65 -1.73 5.45
N VAL A 151 4.96 -1.54 5.46
CA VAL A 151 5.87 -1.97 4.39
C VAL A 151 6.88 -2.92 5.01
N VAL A 152 6.94 -4.15 4.49
CA VAL A 152 7.85 -5.21 4.96
C VAL A 152 8.81 -5.54 3.84
N GLY A 153 10.04 -5.08 3.97
CA GLY A 153 11.11 -5.32 3.00
C GLY A 153 11.90 -6.58 3.32
N GLY A 154 12.37 -7.22 2.25
CA GLY A 154 13.11 -8.47 2.36
C GLY A 154 12.22 -9.69 2.69
N LEU A 155 12.82 -10.86 2.54
CA LEU A 155 12.26 -12.13 3.01
C LEU A 155 13.40 -12.85 3.74
N ASP A 156 13.22 -13.09 5.03
CA ASP A 156 14.12 -14.00 5.75
C ASP A 156 13.73 -15.44 5.38
N PRO A 157 14.60 -16.19 4.67
CA PRO A 157 14.28 -17.56 4.26
C PRO A 157 14.13 -18.51 5.46
N ASN A 158 14.60 -18.14 6.65
CA ASN A 158 14.52 -18.95 7.88
C ASN A 158 13.31 -18.58 8.74
N ALA A 159 12.60 -17.51 8.41
CA ALA A 159 11.42 -17.06 9.15
C ALA A 159 10.13 -17.59 8.52
N ASP A 160 9.12 -17.85 9.35
CA ASP A 160 7.76 -18.06 8.86
C ASP A 160 7.13 -16.69 8.48
N VAL A 161 7.48 -16.24 7.27
CA VAL A 161 7.02 -14.96 6.75
C VAL A 161 5.50 -14.92 6.62
N ALA A 162 4.86 -16.05 6.26
CA ALA A 162 3.40 -16.12 6.15
C ALA A 162 2.74 -15.83 7.51
N LYS A 163 3.25 -16.42 8.59
CA LYS A 163 2.77 -16.16 9.95
C LYS A 163 2.97 -14.69 10.36
N GLN A 164 4.17 -14.13 10.11
CA GLN A 164 4.44 -12.72 10.45
C GLN A 164 3.52 -11.75 9.69
N LEU A 165 3.25 -12.01 8.42
CA LEU A 165 2.33 -11.19 7.64
C LEU A 165 0.88 -11.38 8.12
N ALA A 166 0.47 -12.61 8.46
CA ALA A 166 -0.85 -12.90 9.02
C ALA A 166 -1.10 -12.14 10.33
N GLU A 167 -0.14 -12.15 11.26
CA GLU A 167 -0.23 -11.40 12.52
C GLU A 167 -0.37 -9.88 12.32
N ARG A 168 0.18 -9.33 11.23
CA ARG A 168 0.00 -7.93 10.87
C ARG A 168 -1.36 -7.68 10.23
N LEU A 169 -1.82 -8.59 9.36
CA LEU A 169 -3.14 -8.51 8.74
C LEU A 169 -4.25 -8.55 9.77
N ASP A 170 -4.16 -9.44 10.76
CA ASP A 170 -5.17 -9.56 11.83
C ASP A 170 -5.33 -8.27 12.66
N LYS A 171 -4.33 -7.39 12.67
CA LYS A 171 -4.39 -6.10 13.38
C LYS A 171 -5.09 -4.99 12.57
N ILE A 172 -5.25 -5.16 11.27
CA ILE A 172 -5.81 -4.13 10.37
C ILE A 172 -7.11 -4.57 9.68
N LEU A 173 -7.56 -5.80 9.95
CA LEU A 173 -8.84 -6.34 9.52
C LEU A 173 -10.00 -5.78 10.34
#